data_bbadb25a7673c66a39c34fdf9d8583c2
#
_entry.id   bbadb25a7673c66a39c34fdf9d8583c2
#
_cell.length_a   1.000
_cell.length_b   1.000
_cell.length_c   1.000
_cell.angle_alpha   90.00
_cell.angle_beta   90.00
_cell.angle_gamma   90.00
#
_symmetry.space_group_name_H-M   'P 1'
#
loop_
_entity.id
_entity.type
_entity.pdbx_description
1 polymer ?
#
loop_
_entity_poly.entity_id
_entity_poly.type
_entity_poly.pdbx_seq_one_letter_code
_entity_poly.pdbx_strand_id
1 'polypeptide(L)'
;LESIHLDRWPVANESVIDADLEARMDMAQRITSMVLALRRKVNIKVRQPLAQIMVPAIDATQKKHIEAVADLIKHEVNVKDLTFVEGQGILVKKVKCNFRVMGKKFGKLMKQVAARMDALSQDEIAALEATGEFNFDLEGQPIKVEAADVEIISEDIPGWLVSNEGNLTVALEVELTEDLRR
;
A
#
# COMPACT_ATOMS: atom_id res chain seq x y z
N LEU A 1 12.17 -9.17 49.45
CA LEU A 1 10.76 -9.08 49.05
C LEU A 1 10.10 -10.45 49.27
N GLU A 2 9.03 -10.51 50.04
CA GLU A 2 8.28 -11.75 50.30
C GLU A 2 7.53 -12.21 49.03
N SER A 3 7.07 -11.27 48.21
CA SER A 3 6.42 -11.55 46.94
C SER A 3 6.51 -10.33 46.02
N ILE A 4 6.67 -10.59 44.70
CA ILE A 4 6.63 -9.55 43.68
C ILE A 4 5.26 -8.84 43.61
N HIS A 5 4.19 -9.51 44.07
CA HIS A 5 2.85 -8.92 44.12
C HIS A 5 2.65 -7.90 45.22
N LEU A 6 3.58 -7.82 46.17
CA LEU A 6 3.58 -6.85 47.25
C LEU A 6 4.47 -5.65 46.96
N ASP A 7 5.15 -5.64 45.80
CA ASP A 7 5.98 -4.54 45.39
C ASP A 7 5.13 -3.38 44.85
N ARG A 8 5.71 -2.18 44.89
CA ARG A 8 5.05 -1.00 44.31
C ARG A 8 5.18 -1.04 42.80
N TRP A 9 4.13 -0.56 42.14
CA TRP A 9 4.18 -0.37 40.68
C TRP A 9 5.30 0.61 40.32
N PRO A 10 6.16 0.32 39.33
CA PRO A 10 7.24 1.21 38.95
C PRO A 10 6.68 2.54 38.42
N VAL A 11 7.36 3.63 38.76
CA VAL A 11 7.03 4.95 38.24
C VAL A 11 7.83 5.18 36.95
N ALA A 12 7.15 5.64 35.92
CA ALA A 12 7.79 5.96 34.66
C ALA A 12 8.80 7.11 34.82
N ASN A 13 9.97 6.97 34.23
CA ASN A 13 10.94 8.05 34.13
C ASN A 13 10.74 8.79 32.83
N GLU A 14 9.99 9.88 32.87
CA GLU A 14 9.65 10.67 31.67
C GLU A 14 10.87 11.28 30.97
N SER A 15 12.00 11.45 31.69
CA SER A 15 13.22 12.04 31.12
C SER A 15 13.94 11.14 30.11
N VAL A 16 13.61 9.84 30.06
CA VAL A 16 14.19 8.88 29.11
C VAL A 16 13.23 8.54 27.96
N ILE A 17 12.05 9.16 27.93
CA ILE A 17 11.11 8.96 26.82
C ILE A 17 11.61 9.76 25.61
N ASP A 18 11.85 9.06 24.51
CA ASP A 18 12.20 9.65 23.21
C ASP A 18 11.05 9.38 22.23
N ALA A 19 10.17 10.37 22.11
CA ALA A 19 8.98 10.25 21.26
C ALA A 19 9.31 10.03 19.78
N ASP A 20 10.45 10.54 19.30
CA ASP A 20 10.89 10.35 17.91
C ASP A 20 11.38 8.90 17.69
N LEU A 21 12.10 8.35 18.65
CA LEU A 21 12.50 6.94 18.64
C LEU A 21 11.27 6.02 18.72
N GLU A 22 10.32 6.32 19.59
CA GLU A 22 9.07 5.55 19.69
C GLU A 22 8.30 5.55 18.37
N ALA A 23 8.17 6.71 17.71
CA ALA A 23 7.52 6.82 16.40
C ALA A 23 8.22 6.01 15.31
N ARG A 24 9.57 6.00 15.29
CA ARG A 24 10.36 5.18 14.37
C ARG A 24 10.15 3.69 14.62
N MET A 25 10.14 3.28 15.89
CA MET A 25 9.96 1.87 16.25
C MET A 25 8.53 1.39 15.98
N ASP A 26 7.52 2.22 16.23
CA ASP A 26 6.13 1.91 15.83
C ASP A 26 6.04 1.66 14.32
N MET A 27 6.67 2.52 13.53
CA MET A 27 6.70 2.38 12.08
C MET A 27 7.43 1.10 11.64
N ALA A 28 8.57 0.77 12.26
CA ALA A 28 9.28 -0.47 12.01
C ALA A 28 8.42 -1.70 12.32
N GLN A 29 7.73 -1.72 13.45
CA GLN A 29 6.86 -2.83 13.85
C GLN A 29 5.68 -3.00 12.87
N ARG A 30 5.05 -1.92 12.45
CA ARG A 30 3.93 -1.95 11.50
C ARG A 30 4.38 -2.48 10.15
N ILE A 31 5.46 -1.94 9.57
CA ILE A 31 6.02 -2.43 8.30
C ILE A 31 6.38 -3.91 8.39
N THR A 32 7.09 -4.32 9.45
CA THR A 32 7.47 -5.71 9.69
C THR A 32 6.24 -6.62 9.74
N SER A 33 5.21 -6.24 10.50
CA SER A 33 3.97 -7.00 10.63
C SER A 33 3.26 -7.16 9.30
N MET A 34 3.18 -6.08 8.50
CA MET A 34 2.58 -6.10 7.16
C MET A 34 3.34 -7.03 6.21
N VAL A 35 4.68 -6.95 6.17
CA VAL A 35 5.51 -7.81 5.32
C VAL A 35 5.39 -9.28 5.73
N LEU A 36 5.38 -9.58 7.02
CA LEU A 36 5.20 -10.95 7.52
C LEU A 36 3.81 -11.50 7.19
N ALA A 37 2.78 -10.65 7.22
CA ALA A 37 1.44 -11.02 6.78
C ALA A 37 1.39 -11.34 5.28
N LEU A 38 2.06 -10.54 4.43
CA LEU A 38 2.20 -10.80 2.99
C LEU A 38 2.93 -12.12 2.72
N ARG A 39 4.05 -12.38 3.42
CA ARG A 39 4.77 -13.65 3.32
C ARG A 39 3.88 -14.86 3.67
N ARG A 40 3.06 -14.71 4.72
CA ARG A 40 2.11 -15.75 5.15
C ARG A 40 1.05 -16.01 4.09
N LYS A 41 0.53 -14.96 3.46
CA LYS A 41 -0.49 -15.05 2.39
C LYS A 41 -0.03 -15.93 1.21
N VAL A 42 1.27 -15.89 0.88
CA VAL A 42 1.87 -16.69 -0.21
C VAL A 42 2.68 -17.89 0.29
N ASN A 43 2.62 -18.17 1.59
CA ASN A 43 3.31 -19.30 2.22
C ASN A 43 4.85 -19.30 2.04
N ILE A 44 5.46 -18.12 1.94
CA ILE A 44 6.91 -17.95 1.90
C ILE A 44 7.46 -17.81 3.32
N LYS A 45 8.31 -18.75 3.74
CA LYS A 45 8.93 -18.73 5.07
C LYS A 45 9.89 -17.56 5.22
N VAL A 46 10.02 -17.01 6.44
CA VAL A 46 10.94 -15.89 6.70
C VAL A 46 12.40 -16.26 6.40
N ARG A 47 12.79 -17.52 6.55
CA ARG A 47 14.14 -18.01 6.18
C ARG A 47 14.47 -17.89 4.69
N GLN A 48 13.45 -17.80 3.82
CA GLN A 48 13.66 -17.56 2.40
C GLN A 48 13.91 -16.06 2.20
N PRO A 49 15.11 -15.64 1.76
CA PRO A 49 15.34 -14.23 1.46
C PRO A 49 14.50 -13.80 0.27
N LEU A 50 14.04 -12.55 0.29
CA LEU A 50 13.37 -11.90 -0.83
C LEU A 50 14.19 -10.70 -1.31
N ALA A 51 13.94 -10.25 -2.54
CA ALA A 51 14.73 -9.20 -3.15
C ALA A 51 14.51 -7.87 -2.43
N GLN A 52 13.29 -7.38 -2.42
CA GLN A 52 13.04 -6.04 -1.92
C GLN A 52 11.60 -5.83 -1.41
N ILE A 53 11.48 -4.79 -0.60
CA ILE A 53 10.21 -4.17 -0.24
C ILE A 53 10.19 -2.73 -0.77
N MET A 54 9.03 -2.27 -1.22
CA MET A 54 8.80 -0.89 -1.58
C MET A 54 7.83 -0.25 -0.60
N VAL A 55 8.15 0.97 -0.17
CA VAL A 55 7.30 1.77 0.70
C VAL A 55 7.09 3.12 0.02
N PRO A 56 5.84 3.53 -0.30
CA PRO A 56 5.58 4.86 -0.79
C PRO A 56 5.84 5.86 0.32
N ALA A 57 6.67 6.84 0.05
CA ALA A 57 6.92 7.95 0.95
C ALA A 57 5.82 9.00 0.75
N ILE A 58 4.95 9.15 1.75
CA ILE A 58 3.87 10.15 1.72
C ILE A 58 4.43 11.52 2.10
N ASP A 59 5.34 11.56 3.07
CA ASP A 59 6.00 12.78 3.53
C ASP A 59 7.48 12.55 3.87
N ALA A 60 8.24 13.65 3.92
CA ALA A 60 9.68 13.62 4.19
C ALA A 60 10.02 13.11 5.61
N THR A 61 9.14 13.34 6.58
CA THR A 61 9.33 12.92 7.97
C THR A 61 9.19 11.40 8.07
N GLN A 62 8.14 10.86 7.47
CA GLN A 62 7.89 9.42 7.41
C GLN A 62 9.07 8.69 6.72
N LYS A 63 9.52 9.22 5.58
CA LYS A 63 10.68 8.69 4.86
C LYS A 63 11.91 8.62 5.75
N LYS A 64 12.25 9.74 6.43
CA LYS A 64 13.39 9.84 7.35
C LYS A 64 13.29 8.85 8.51
N HIS A 65 12.10 8.66 9.08
CA HIS A 65 11.87 7.69 10.17
C HIS A 65 12.11 6.26 9.68
N ILE A 66 11.59 5.90 8.50
CA ILE A 66 11.77 4.56 7.94
C ILE A 66 13.22 4.31 7.54
N GLU A 67 13.89 5.30 6.93
CA GLU A 67 15.32 5.21 6.59
C GLU A 67 16.19 4.92 7.83
N ALA A 68 15.90 5.57 8.95
CA ALA A 68 16.64 5.39 10.19
C ALA A 68 16.52 3.96 10.79
N VAL A 69 15.46 3.23 10.45
CA VAL A 69 15.19 1.86 10.93
C VAL A 69 15.19 0.82 9.79
N ALA A 70 15.59 1.21 8.58
CA ALA A 70 15.55 0.36 7.40
C ALA A 70 16.32 -0.95 7.55
N ASP A 71 17.51 -0.91 8.14
CA ASP A 71 18.32 -2.11 8.36
C ASP A 71 17.66 -3.05 9.36
N LEU A 72 17.04 -2.53 10.40
CA LEU A 72 16.28 -3.32 11.36
C LEU A 72 15.11 -4.04 10.68
N ILE A 73 14.35 -3.33 9.86
CA ILE A 73 13.23 -3.91 9.10
C ILE A 73 13.74 -5.00 8.15
N LYS A 74 14.78 -4.72 7.34
CA LYS A 74 15.36 -5.67 6.39
C LYS A 74 15.82 -6.97 7.07
N HIS A 75 16.47 -6.84 8.22
CA HIS A 75 16.93 -8.00 8.99
C HIS A 75 15.75 -8.83 9.52
N GLU A 76 14.75 -8.19 10.10
CA GLU A 76 13.61 -8.86 10.72
C GLU A 76 12.76 -9.63 9.70
N VAL A 77 12.55 -9.04 8.53
CA VAL A 77 11.73 -9.67 7.47
C VAL A 77 12.52 -10.44 6.43
N ASN A 78 13.85 -10.51 6.57
CA ASN A 78 14.79 -11.17 5.66
C ASN A 78 14.62 -10.76 4.20
N VAL A 79 14.80 -9.45 3.95
CA VAL A 79 14.74 -8.83 2.63
C VAL A 79 16.05 -8.11 2.37
N LYS A 80 16.57 -8.20 1.14
CA LYS A 80 17.87 -7.62 0.79
C LYS A 80 17.83 -6.09 0.72
N ASP A 81 16.72 -5.52 0.21
CA ASP A 81 16.63 -4.08 0.00
C ASP A 81 15.26 -3.49 0.41
N LEU A 82 15.28 -2.19 0.75
CA LEU A 82 14.12 -1.38 1.03
C LEU A 82 14.20 -0.12 0.18
N THR A 83 13.25 0.05 -0.72
CA THR A 83 13.19 1.18 -1.64
C THR A 83 11.99 2.06 -1.38
N PHE A 84 12.17 3.37 -1.59
CA PHE A 84 11.08 4.33 -1.53
C PHE A 84 10.61 4.66 -2.93
N VAL A 85 9.29 4.70 -3.10
CA VAL A 85 8.67 5.10 -4.37
C VAL A 85 7.93 6.40 -4.14
N GLU A 86 8.19 7.37 -5.00
CA GLU A 86 7.46 8.63 -4.99
C GLU A 86 6.08 8.44 -5.61
N GLY A 87 5.05 8.88 -4.89
CA GLY A 87 3.67 8.81 -5.35
C GLY A 87 3.02 7.43 -5.18
N GLN A 88 1.88 7.24 -5.84
CA GLN A 88 1.07 6.02 -5.77
C GLN A 88 1.56 4.89 -6.71
N GLY A 89 2.81 4.95 -7.17
CA GLY A 89 3.36 4.09 -8.21
C GLY A 89 3.44 2.58 -7.90
N ILE A 90 3.08 2.16 -6.68
CA ILE A 90 3.08 0.74 -6.28
C ILE A 90 1.74 0.05 -6.56
N LEU A 91 0.68 0.82 -6.74
CA LEU A 91 -0.64 0.30 -7.02
C LEU A 91 -1.03 0.65 -8.45
N VAL A 92 -1.18 -0.35 -9.28
CA VAL A 92 -1.90 -0.17 -10.53
C VAL A 92 -3.38 -0.09 -10.17
N LYS A 93 -3.91 1.12 -10.12
CA LYS A 93 -5.34 1.30 -9.95
C LYS A 93 -6.04 0.99 -11.25
N LYS A 94 -7.10 0.21 -11.16
CA LYS A 94 -8.04 -0.04 -12.27
C LYS A 94 -9.43 0.41 -11.86
N VAL A 95 -10.15 0.94 -12.81
CA VAL A 95 -11.52 1.35 -12.63
C VAL A 95 -12.43 0.25 -13.13
N LYS A 96 -13.23 -0.31 -12.24
CA LYS A 96 -14.26 -1.30 -12.60
C LYS A 96 -15.61 -0.62 -12.65
N CYS A 97 -16.26 -0.69 -13.79
CA CYS A 97 -17.56 -0.10 -13.98
C CYS A 97 -18.65 -0.85 -13.21
N ASN A 98 -19.50 -0.13 -12.49
CA ASN A 98 -20.71 -0.69 -11.90
C ASN A 98 -21.80 -0.80 -12.98
N PHE A 99 -21.83 -1.92 -13.69
CA PHE A 99 -22.76 -2.16 -14.80
C PHE A 99 -24.22 -1.98 -14.43
N ARG A 100 -24.59 -2.18 -13.17
CA ARG A 100 -25.97 -2.04 -12.70
C ARG A 100 -26.42 -0.57 -12.67
N VAL A 101 -25.51 0.33 -12.30
CA VAL A 101 -25.76 1.77 -12.23
C VAL A 101 -25.56 2.42 -13.59
N MET A 102 -24.41 2.17 -14.22
CA MET A 102 -24.01 2.75 -15.49
C MET A 102 -24.87 2.25 -16.66
N GLY A 103 -25.34 1.01 -16.62
CA GLY A 103 -26.22 0.46 -17.66
C GLY A 103 -27.54 1.23 -17.80
N LYS A 104 -28.06 1.77 -16.68
CA LYS A 104 -29.25 2.64 -16.70
C LYS A 104 -28.97 4.03 -17.24
N LYS A 105 -27.75 4.57 -16.99
CA LYS A 105 -27.35 5.92 -17.44
C LYS A 105 -26.95 5.94 -18.92
N PHE A 106 -26.21 4.94 -19.40
CA PHE A 106 -25.54 4.96 -20.72
C PHE A 106 -26.08 3.95 -21.73
N GLY A 107 -26.91 3.00 -21.33
CA GLY A 107 -27.63 2.10 -22.24
C GLY A 107 -26.75 1.46 -23.33
N LYS A 108 -26.97 1.81 -24.59
CA LYS A 108 -26.23 1.27 -25.75
C LYS A 108 -24.75 1.65 -25.79
N LEU A 109 -24.39 2.79 -25.19
CA LEU A 109 -23.01 3.29 -25.15
C LEU A 109 -22.17 2.62 -24.03
N MET A 110 -22.78 1.79 -23.19
CA MET A 110 -22.14 1.18 -22.02
C MET A 110 -20.85 0.42 -22.37
N LYS A 111 -20.81 -0.31 -23.50
CA LYS A 111 -19.62 -1.04 -23.92
C LYS A 111 -18.44 -0.14 -24.25
N GLN A 112 -18.71 0.99 -24.91
CA GLN A 112 -17.67 1.96 -25.28
C GLN A 112 -17.20 2.73 -24.05
N VAL A 113 -18.12 3.12 -23.17
CA VAL A 113 -17.80 3.75 -21.88
C VAL A 113 -16.94 2.82 -21.02
N ALA A 114 -17.31 1.54 -20.90
CA ALA A 114 -16.52 0.55 -20.16
C ALA A 114 -15.12 0.38 -20.73
N ALA A 115 -14.98 0.26 -22.06
CA ALA A 115 -13.68 0.14 -22.72
C ALA A 115 -12.79 1.39 -22.48
N ARG A 116 -13.37 2.59 -22.46
CA ARG A 116 -12.62 3.83 -22.14
C ARG A 116 -12.22 3.87 -20.68
N MET A 117 -13.08 3.42 -19.76
CA MET A 117 -12.78 3.35 -18.33
C MET A 117 -11.68 2.33 -18.02
N ASP A 118 -11.68 1.17 -18.69
CA ASP A 118 -10.61 0.18 -18.57
C ASP A 118 -9.25 0.66 -19.11
N ALA A 119 -9.29 1.62 -20.05
CA ALA A 119 -8.09 2.22 -20.67
C ALA A 119 -7.63 3.52 -19.99
N LEU A 120 -8.17 3.88 -18.82
CA LEU A 120 -7.75 5.06 -18.08
C LEU A 120 -6.29 4.95 -17.63
N SER A 121 -5.55 6.05 -17.79
CA SER A 121 -4.20 6.17 -17.22
C SER A 121 -4.26 6.35 -15.70
N GLN A 122 -3.14 6.10 -15.01
CA GLN A 122 -3.06 6.28 -13.56
C GLN A 122 -3.33 7.73 -13.14
N ASP A 123 -2.91 8.70 -13.96
CA ASP A 123 -3.15 10.12 -13.73
C ASP A 123 -4.64 10.48 -13.86
N GLU A 124 -5.34 9.91 -14.84
CA GLU A 124 -6.78 10.10 -15.02
C GLU A 124 -7.58 9.47 -13.87
N ILE A 125 -7.12 8.32 -13.35
CA ILE A 125 -7.73 7.66 -12.19
C ILE A 125 -7.51 8.50 -10.92
N ALA A 126 -6.32 9.07 -10.74
CA ALA A 126 -6.04 9.97 -9.63
C ALA A 126 -6.90 11.25 -9.71
N ALA A 127 -7.10 11.80 -10.92
CA ALA A 127 -7.98 12.92 -11.12
C ALA A 127 -9.44 12.57 -10.79
N LEU A 128 -9.92 11.41 -11.20
CA LEU A 128 -11.27 10.93 -10.86
C LEU A 128 -11.47 10.80 -9.34
N GLU A 129 -10.46 10.29 -8.60
CA GLU A 129 -10.50 10.22 -7.13
C GLU A 129 -10.52 11.60 -6.47
N ALA A 130 -9.74 12.56 -7.00
CA ALA A 130 -9.62 13.88 -6.42
C ALA A 130 -10.85 14.76 -6.71
N THR A 131 -11.38 14.69 -7.93
CA THR A 131 -12.51 15.52 -8.38
C THR A 131 -13.88 14.88 -8.14
N GLY A 132 -13.92 13.56 -7.96
CA GLY A 132 -15.16 12.79 -7.84
C GLY A 132 -15.91 12.58 -9.16
N GLU A 133 -15.40 13.13 -10.27
CA GLU A 133 -16.03 13.04 -11.60
C GLU A 133 -14.99 13.00 -12.71
N PHE A 134 -15.32 12.29 -13.78
CA PHE A 134 -14.49 12.20 -14.98
C PHE A 134 -15.34 12.48 -16.21
N ASN A 135 -14.94 13.49 -16.99
CA ASN A 135 -15.63 13.92 -18.18
C ASN A 135 -14.79 13.58 -19.41
N PHE A 136 -15.42 12.94 -20.39
CA PHE A 136 -14.79 12.65 -21.68
C PHE A 136 -15.81 12.66 -22.80
N ASP A 137 -15.34 12.84 -24.01
CA ASP A 137 -16.18 12.91 -25.21
C ASP A 137 -16.18 11.53 -25.92
N LEU A 138 -17.36 11.02 -26.22
CA LEU A 138 -17.53 9.76 -26.92
C LEU A 138 -18.50 9.97 -28.07
N GLU A 139 -18.00 9.83 -29.31
CA GLU A 139 -18.79 10.04 -30.54
C GLU A 139 -19.51 11.40 -30.62
N GLY A 140 -18.91 12.47 -30.04
CA GLY A 140 -19.47 13.81 -30.01
C GLY A 140 -20.54 14.05 -28.93
N GLN A 141 -20.65 13.09 -27.98
CA GLN A 141 -21.49 13.27 -26.78
C GLN A 141 -20.61 13.38 -25.54
N PRO A 142 -20.76 14.45 -24.74
CA PRO A 142 -20.05 14.56 -23.47
C PRO A 142 -20.59 13.55 -22.47
N ILE A 143 -19.74 12.63 -22.04
CA ILE A 143 -20.03 11.61 -21.04
C ILE A 143 -19.45 12.06 -19.70
N LYS A 144 -20.28 12.10 -18.68
CA LYS A 144 -19.89 12.35 -17.31
C LYS A 144 -20.03 11.06 -16.49
N VAL A 145 -18.94 10.59 -15.92
CA VAL A 145 -18.87 9.44 -15.01
C VAL A 145 -18.54 9.95 -13.62
N GLU A 146 -19.32 9.58 -12.64
CA GLU A 146 -19.12 9.94 -11.23
C GLU A 146 -18.37 8.81 -10.52
N ALA A 147 -17.60 9.14 -9.48
CA ALA A 147 -16.88 8.15 -8.66
C ALA A 147 -17.82 7.09 -8.06
N ALA A 148 -19.09 7.42 -7.84
CA ALA A 148 -20.13 6.50 -7.38
C ALA A 148 -20.58 5.47 -8.43
N ASP A 149 -20.32 5.74 -9.71
CA ASP A 149 -20.68 4.86 -10.83
C ASP A 149 -19.64 3.77 -11.08
N VAL A 150 -18.46 3.90 -10.44
CA VAL A 150 -17.31 3.03 -10.65
C VAL A 150 -16.73 2.54 -9.31
N GLU A 151 -16.06 1.43 -9.34
CA GLU A 151 -15.28 0.91 -8.22
C GLU A 151 -13.80 0.96 -8.59
N ILE A 152 -13.03 1.72 -7.82
CA ILE A 152 -11.58 1.81 -8.02
C ILE A 152 -10.94 0.65 -7.27
N ILE A 153 -10.36 -0.28 -8.01
CA ILE A 153 -9.70 -1.47 -7.48
C ILE A 153 -8.20 -1.29 -7.66
N SER A 154 -7.47 -1.52 -6.58
CA SER A 154 -6.02 -1.63 -6.64
C SER A 154 -5.66 -3.05 -7.02
N GLU A 155 -5.00 -3.24 -8.16
CA GLU A 155 -4.43 -4.53 -8.53
C GLU A 155 -2.96 -4.60 -8.14
N ASP A 156 -2.55 -5.76 -7.64
CA ASP A 156 -1.14 -6.04 -7.39
C ASP A 156 -0.38 -6.06 -8.72
N ILE A 157 0.78 -5.42 -8.75
CA ILE A 157 1.70 -5.55 -9.89
C ILE A 157 2.14 -7.01 -9.96
N PRO A 158 2.20 -7.64 -11.14
CA PRO A 158 2.70 -9.01 -11.26
C PRO A 158 4.06 -9.16 -10.57
N GLY A 159 4.20 -10.18 -9.71
CA GLY A 159 5.40 -10.38 -8.90
C GLY A 159 5.44 -9.60 -7.57
N TRP A 160 4.46 -8.74 -7.31
CA TRP A 160 4.37 -7.93 -6.09
C TRP A 160 3.09 -8.19 -5.33
N LEU A 161 3.18 -8.17 -4.02
CA LEU A 161 2.04 -8.20 -3.12
C LEU A 161 1.97 -6.90 -2.33
N VAL A 162 0.80 -6.31 -2.26
CA VAL A 162 0.59 -5.05 -1.57
C VAL A 162 -0.28 -5.23 -0.33
N SER A 163 0.07 -4.53 0.73
CA SER A 163 -0.71 -4.42 1.96
C SER A 163 -0.84 -2.97 2.36
N ASN A 164 -2.02 -2.59 2.81
CA ASN A 164 -2.35 -1.25 3.29
C ASN A 164 -2.83 -1.32 4.73
N GLU A 165 -2.33 -0.42 5.57
CA GLU A 165 -2.78 -0.24 6.95
C GLU A 165 -2.86 1.26 7.28
N GLY A 166 -4.06 1.82 7.21
CA GLY A 166 -4.28 3.25 7.35
C GLY A 166 -3.56 4.05 6.25
N ASN A 167 -2.60 4.88 6.64
CA ASN A 167 -1.79 5.69 5.73
C ASN A 167 -0.47 5.02 5.31
N LEU A 168 -0.23 3.78 5.74
CA LEU A 168 0.98 3.05 5.43
C LEU A 168 0.68 1.97 4.37
N THR A 169 1.45 1.97 3.31
CA THR A 169 1.39 0.96 2.24
C THR A 169 2.75 0.29 2.14
N VAL A 170 2.76 -1.02 1.96
CA VAL A 170 3.98 -1.79 1.75
C VAL A 170 3.75 -2.75 0.58
N ALA A 171 4.68 -2.77 -0.37
CA ALA A 171 4.72 -3.77 -1.42
C ALA A 171 5.92 -4.69 -1.23
N LEU A 172 5.68 -5.99 -1.34
CA LEU A 172 6.66 -7.05 -1.22
C LEU A 172 6.87 -7.73 -2.56
N GLU A 173 8.10 -7.76 -3.04
CA GLU A 173 8.47 -8.56 -4.20
C GLU A 173 8.54 -10.04 -3.81
N VAL A 174 7.74 -10.87 -4.48
CA VAL A 174 7.63 -12.31 -4.19
C VAL A 174 8.24 -13.18 -5.28
N GLU A 175 8.82 -12.57 -6.30
CA GLU A 175 9.51 -13.28 -7.37
C GLU A 175 10.85 -13.81 -6.87
N LEU A 176 11.01 -15.14 -6.94
CA LEU A 176 12.22 -15.82 -6.49
C LEU A 176 13.18 -16.01 -7.66
N THR A 177 14.21 -15.19 -7.72
CA THR A 177 15.32 -15.37 -8.67
C THR A 177 16.18 -16.57 -8.25
N GLU A 178 17.03 -17.08 -9.16
CA GLU A 178 17.95 -18.21 -8.84
C GLU A 178 18.91 -17.88 -7.69
N ASP A 179 19.37 -16.62 -7.62
CA ASP A 179 20.25 -16.13 -6.55
C ASP A 179 19.59 -16.08 -5.16
N LEU A 180 18.25 -15.98 -5.12
CA LEU A 180 17.49 -15.99 -3.86
C LEU A 180 17.12 -17.42 -3.40
N ARG A 181 17.28 -18.42 -4.26
CA ARG A 181 17.00 -19.83 -3.96
C ARG A 181 18.20 -20.59 -3.38
N ARG A 182 19.38 -20.01 -3.44
CA ARG A 182 20.62 -20.51 -2.87
C ARG A 182 20.78 -20.08 -1.41
#